data_dbd48a8583bdef661ed051256cbbe8d9
#
_entry.id   dbd48a8583bdef661ed051256cbbe8d9
#
_cell.length_a   1.000
_cell.length_b   1.000
_cell.length_c   1.000
_cell.angle_alpha   90.00
_cell.angle_beta   90.00
_cell.angle_gamma   90.00
#
_symmetry.space_group_name_H-M   'P 1'
#
loop_
_entity.id
_entity.type
_entity.pdbx_description
1 polymer ?
#
loop_
_entity_poly.entity_id
_entity_poly.type
_entity_poly.pdbx_seq_one_letter_code
_entity_poly.pdbx_strand_id
1 'polypeptide(L)'
;MWMSIDSNLVGYDIKSQVSKNDPGTLLIEVKASTFTLSRAEFYVTSNEWNVAITSGAYVFHLWCLSDGKKMLAILSPDEILPYIPTNNLDGQWETVKIPFLCFEDKFVEIA
;
A
#
# COMPACT_ATOMS: atom_id res chain seq x y z
N MET A 1 -12.57 -8.15 10.81
CA MET A 1 -12.54 -7.55 10.55
C MET A 1 -12.67 -7.17 9.53
N TRP A 2 -13.10 -6.93 9.25
CA TRP A 2 -13.24 -6.68 8.31
C TRP A 2 -12.53 -6.02 7.61
N MET A 3 -12.25 -6.04 7.05
CA MET A 3 -11.62 -5.32 6.53
C MET A 3 -11.95 -5.04 5.31
N SER A 4 -12.17 -4.15 4.93
CA SER A 4 -12.62 -3.82 3.78
C SER A 4 -11.57 -3.75 2.81
N ILE A 5 -11.68 -4.44 1.82
CA ILE A 5 -10.75 -4.45 0.89
C ILE A 5 -10.83 -3.34 -0.05
N ASP A 6 -11.91 -2.71 -0.16
CA ASP A 6 -12.05 -1.63 -1.08
C ASP A 6 -11.87 -0.37 -0.43
N SER A 7 -11.11 -0.27 0.55
CA SER A 7 -11.03 0.88 1.23
C SER A 7 -10.12 1.85 0.65
N ASN A 8 -9.86 1.83 -0.55
CA ASN A 8 -9.08 2.83 -1.17
C ASN A 8 -9.66 4.18 -1.00
N LEU A 9 -10.71 4.29 -0.26
CA LEU A 9 -11.31 5.56 -0.07
C LEU A 9 -10.58 6.41 0.92
N VAL A 10 -9.81 5.84 1.76
CA VAL A 10 -9.15 6.62 2.78
C VAL A 10 -7.69 6.39 2.70
N GLY A 11 -6.93 7.11 3.45
CA GLY A 11 -5.51 7.03 3.39
C GLY A 11 -4.93 5.82 4.06
N TYR A 12 -5.72 5.05 4.78
CA TYR A 12 -5.23 3.82 5.36
C TYR A 12 -6.41 2.95 5.73
N ASP A 13 -6.19 1.65 5.74
CA ASP A 13 -7.24 0.72 6.07
C ASP A 13 -7.18 0.30 7.50
N ILE A 14 -6.01 0.04 8.00
CA ILE A 14 -5.89 -0.53 9.32
C ILE A 14 -4.97 0.32 10.13
N LYS A 15 -5.35 0.58 11.34
CA LYS A 15 -4.52 1.32 12.24
C LYS A 15 -4.11 0.40 13.34
N SER A 16 -2.86 0.02 13.32
CA SER A 16 -2.34 -0.86 14.32
C SER A 16 -1.68 0.00 15.36
N GLN A 17 -2.11 -0.07 16.59
CA GLN A 17 -1.50 0.80 17.55
C GLN A 17 -1.06 0.03 18.73
N VAL A 18 0.10 0.29 19.16
CA VAL A 18 0.62 -0.28 20.35
C VAL A 18 0.05 0.45 21.52
N SER A 19 -0.03 1.75 21.40
CA SER A 19 -0.56 2.53 22.46
C SER A 19 -1.21 3.73 21.90
N LYS A 20 -2.32 4.17 22.51
CA LYS A 20 -3.00 5.25 21.98
C LYS A 20 -2.20 6.46 21.99
N ASN A 21 -1.41 6.68 22.98
CA ASN A 21 -0.65 7.87 23.07
C ASN A 21 0.73 7.72 22.52
N ASP A 22 1.02 6.63 21.90
CA ASP A 22 2.34 6.37 21.42
C ASP A 22 2.52 7.04 20.08
N PRO A 23 3.52 7.87 19.93
CA PRO A 23 3.72 8.49 18.64
C PRO A 23 4.14 7.46 17.61
N GLY A 24 4.36 6.24 18.01
CA GLY A 24 4.72 5.24 17.07
C GLY A 24 3.57 4.45 16.53
N THR A 25 2.37 4.98 16.51
CA THR A 25 1.26 4.31 15.91
C THR A 25 1.60 3.96 14.47
N LEU A 26 1.39 2.71 14.11
CA LEU A 26 1.68 2.23 12.78
C LEU A 26 0.41 2.23 11.96
N LEU A 27 0.47 2.82 10.81
CA LEU A 27 -0.66 2.83 9.89
C LEU A 27 -0.36 1.83 8.79
N ILE A 28 -1.33 1.01 8.46
CA ILE A 28 -1.16 -0.03 7.47
C ILE A 28 -2.19 0.17 6.38
N GLU A 29 -1.70 0.36 5.17
CA GLU A 29 -2.59 0.49 4.03
C GLU A 29 -2.62 -0.87 3.35
N VAL A 30 -3.79 -1.47 3.24
CA VAL A 30 -3.92 -2.80 2.67
C VAL A 30 -4.46 -2.68 1.26
N LYS A 31 -3.76 -3.28 0.33
CA LYS A 31 -4.19 -3.33 -1.07
C LYS A 31 -4.20 -4.79 -1.48
N ALA A 32 -5.23 -5.21 -2.15
CA ALA A 32 -5.36 -6.61 -2.52
C ALA A 32 -5.82 -6.75 -3.96
N SER A 33 -5.41 -7.83 -4.59
CA SER A 33 -5.83 -8.11 -5.95
C SER A 33 -6.01 -9.61 -6.09
N THR A 34 -6.97 -10.01 -6.90
CA THR A 34 -7.16 -11.41 -7.20
C THR A 34 -6.55 -11.77 -8.55
N PHE A 35 -5.92 -10.83 -9.23
CA PHE A 35 -5.23 -11.13 -10.47
C PHE A 35 -3.90 -11.79 -10.16
N THR A 36 -3.30 -12.44 -11.14
CA THR A 36 -1.98 -13.03 -10.94
C THR A 36 -0.98 -11.92 -10.72
N LEU A 37 0.16 -12.28 -10.19
CA LEU A 37 1.17 -11.29 -9.85
C LEU A 37 1.58 -10.46 -11.06
N SER A 38 1.63 -11.08 -12.21
CA SER A 38 2.08 -10.36 -13.40
C SER A 38 1.02 -9.40 -13.92
N ARG A 39 -0.20 -9.48 -13.42
CA ARG A 39 -1.26 -8.61 -13.88
C ARG A 39 -1.82 -7.72 -12.81
N ALA A 40 -1.53 -7.99 -11.57
CA ALA A 40 -2.09 -7.23 -10.47
C ALA A 40 -1.48 -5.85 -10.40
N GLU A 41 -2.28 -4.89 -10.02
CA GLU A 41 -1.84 -3.52 -9.88
C GLU A 41 -2.53 -2.92 -8.67
N PHE A 42 -1.95 -1.89 -8.12
CA PHE A 42 -2.62 -1.18 -7.05
C PHE A 42 -2.51 0.31 -7.32
N TYR A 43 -3.43 1.05 -6.73
CA TYR A 43 -3.49 2.48 -6.95
C TYR A 43 -3.12 3.18 -5.65
N VAL A 44 -2.39 4.28 -5.78
CA VAL A 44 -2.07 5.11 -4.64
C VAL A 44 -2.56 6.50 -4.99
N THR A 45 -3.39 7.08 -4.15
CA THR A 45 -3.84 8.44 -4.39
C THR A 45 -2.85 9.40 -3.76
N SER A 46 -2.85 10.63 -4.22
CA SER A 46 -1.95 11.61 -3.66
C SER A 46 -2.25 11.84 -2.19
N ASN A 47 -3.51 11.71 -1.81
CA ASN A 47 -3.86 11.86 -0.41
C ASN A 47 -3.28 10.74 0.43
N GLU A 48 -3.38 9.51 -0.06
CA GLU A 48 -2.80 8.38 0.65
C GLU A 48 -1.29 8.57 0.77
N TRP A 49 -0.67 9.04 -0.29
CA TRP A 49 0.77 9.22 -0.28
C TRP A 49 1.18 10.29 0.72
N ASN A 50 0.42 11.36 0.79
CA ASN A 50 0.72 12.40 1.76
C ASN A 50 0.62 11.89 3.19
N VAL A 51 -0.35 11.06 3.46
CA VAL A 51 -0.46 10.46 4.78
C VAL A 51 0.74 9.55 5.03
N ALA A 52 1.14 8.79 4.02
CA ALA A 52 2.24 7.85 4.19
C ALA A 52 3.55 8.55 4.52
N ILE A 53 3.82 9.67 3.85
CA ILE A 53 5.11 10.31 4.05
C ILE A 53 5.12 11.25 5.22
N THR A 54 3.96 11.62 5.74
CA THR A 54 3.94 12.53 6.88
C THR A 54 3.70 11.81 8.19
N SER A 55 3.29 10.54 8.16
CA SER A 55 3.08 9.84 9.39
C SER A 55 4.42 9.28 9.84
N GLY A 56 4.64 9.02 11.02
CA GLY A 56 5.91 8.53 11.49
C GLY A 56 6.12 7.07 11.17
N ALA A 57 5.06 6.32 10.98
CA ALA A 57 5.18 4.90 10.71
C ALA A 57 4.05 4.49 9.80
N TYR A 58 4.38 3.93 8.67
CA TYR A 58 3.39 3.58 7.66
C TYR A 58 3.95 2.45 6.83
N VAL A 59 3.13 1.44 6.54
CA VAL A 59 3.54 0.37 5.65
C VAL A 59 2.39 0.04 4.72
N PHE A 60 2.73 -0.52 3.57
CA PHE A 60 1.75 -0.98 2.61
C PHE A 60 1.80 -2.50 2.60
N HIS A 61 0.63 -3.13 2.72
CA HIS A 61 0.53 -4.57 2.62
C HIS A 61 -0.15 -4.87 1.30
N LEU A 62 0.58 -5.49 0.39
CA LEU A 62 0.03 -5.86 -0.90
C LEU A 62 -0.27 -7.35 -0.87
N TRP A 63 -1.54 -7.69 -1.02
CA TRP A 63 -1.97 -9.07 -1.03
C TRP A 63 -2.29 -9.50 -2.44
N CYS A 64 -1.67 -10.56 -2.90
CA CYS A 64 -1.97 -11.13 -4.20
C CYS A 64 -2.67 -12.45 -3.94
N LEU A 65 -3.97 -12.49 -4.21
CA LEU A 65 -4.80 -13.64 -3.88
C LEU A 65 -5.25 -14.30 -5.17
N SER A 66 -4.41 -15.16 -5.70
CA SER A 66 -4.68 -15.73 -7.00
C SER A 66 -4.38 -17.21 -6.96
N ASP A 67 -5.16 -17.99 -7.67
CA ASP A 67 -4.94 -19.41 -7.80
C ASP A 67 -4.89 -20.13 -6.46
N GLY A 68 -5.68 -19.68 -5.53
CA GLY A 68 -5.73 -20.33 -4.24
C GLY A 68 -4.54 -20.02 -3.36
N LYS A 69 -3.68 -19.12 -3.77
CA LYS A 69 -2.51 -18.79 -3.00
C LYS A 69 -2.65 -17.39 -2.43
N LYS A 70 -2.01 -17.18 -1.29
CA LYS A 70 -1.99 -15.88 -0.67
C LYS A 70 -0.56 -15.43 -0.62
N MET A 71 -0.22 -14.37 -1.29
CA MET A 71 1.11 -13.84 -1.28
C MET A 71 1.05 -12.42 -0.74
N LEU A 72 2.02 -12.08 0.07
CA LEU A 72 2.03 -10.79 0.73
C LEU A 72 3.37 -10.11 0.57
N ALA A 73 3.33 -8.84 0.24
CA ALA A 73 4.53 -8.01 0.25
C ALA A 73 4.27 -6.87 1.23
N ILE A 74 5.23 -6.61 2.10
CA ILE A 74 5.13 -5.54 3.06
C ILE A 74 6.17 -4.50 2.66
N LEU A 75 5.70 -3.31 2.32
CA LEU A 75 6.57 -2.29 1.76
C LEU A 75 6.51 -1.02 2.56
N SER A 76 7.65 -0.38 2.71
CA SER A 76 7.70 0.93 3.34
C SER A 76 7.46 1.98 2.27
N PRO A 77 7.14 3.20 2.65
CA PRO A 77 6.98 4.26 1.67
C PRO A 77 8.25 4.46 0.84
N ASP A 78 9.42 4.26 1.43
CA ASP A 78 10.66 4.44 0.69
C ASP A 78 10.75 3.47 -0.47
N GLU A 79 10.19 2.29 -0.33
CA GLU A 79 10.24 1.31 -1.40
C GLU A 79 9.28 1.65 -2.52
N ILE A 80 8.25 2.41 -2.23
CA ILE A 80 7.28 2.82 -3.22
C ILE A 80 7.65 4.14 -3.86
N LEU A 81 8.43 4.93 -3.18
CA LEU A 81 8.78 6.25 -3.66
C LEU A 81 9.27 6.31 -5.11
N PRO A 82 10.09 5.40 -5.59
CA PRO A 82 10.56 5.48 -6.97
C PRO A 82 9.46 5.41 -8.00
N TYR A 83 8.28 4.93 -7.62
CA TYR A 83 7.18 4.78 -8.56
C TYR A 83 6.14 5.89 -8.42
N ILE A 84 6.38 6.84 -7.55
CA ILE A 84 5.44 7.92 -7.30
C ILE A 84 5.81 9.09 -8.22
N PRO A 85 4.87 9.69 -8.91
CA PRO A 85 5.19 10.82 -9.78
C PRO A 85 5.74 11.98 -8.98
N THR A 86 6.73 12.64 -9.56
CA THR A 86 7.22 13.80 -8.88
C THR A 86 6.39 14.96 -9.28
N ASN A 87 6.24 15.93 -8.42
CA ASN A 87 5.50 17.03 -8.73
C ASN A 87 6.18 17.87 -9.64
N ASN A 88 5.59 18.34 -10.59
CA ASN A 88 6.14 19.20 -11.46
C ASN A 88 5.65 20.46 -11.27
N LEU A 89 5.96 21.41 -11.88
CA LEU A 89 5.61 22.69 -11.83
C LEU A 89 4.27 22.93 -11.46
N ASP A 90 3.33 22.48 -12.09
CA ASP A 90 1.99 22.75 -11.76
C ASP A 90 1.28 21.51 -11.65
N GLY A 91 1.90 20.43 -11.65
CA GLY A 91 1.19 19.23 -11.69
C GLY A 91 0.92 18.71 -10.41
N GLN A 92 -0.25 18.38 -10.14
CA GLN A 92 -0.59 17.63 -9.06
C GLN A 92 -1.16 16.39 -9.56
N TRP A 93 -0.57 15.24 -9.29
CA TRP A 93 -1.13 13.98 -9.68
C TRP A 93 -2.19 13.59 -8.67
N GLU A 94 -3.19 12.85 -9.14
CA GLU A 94 -4.23 12.42 -8.25
C GLU A 94 -4.10 10.96 -7.86
N THR A 95 -3.75 10.13 -8.79
CA THR A 95 -3.65 8.69 -8.56
C THR A 95 -2.58 8.12 -9.44
N VAL A 96 -1.80 7.20 -8.91
CA VAL A 96 -0.82 6.50 -9.70
C VAL A 96 -1.12 5.01 -9.58
N LYS A 97 -0.92 4.29 -10.66
CA LYS A 97 -1.14 2.86 -10.71
C LYS A 97 0.21 2.18 -10.75
N ILE A 98 0.43 1.26 -9.86
CA ILE A 98 1.73 0.61 -9.73
C ILE A 98 1.55 -0.89 -9.86
N PRO A 99 2.26 -1.55 -10.76
CA PRO A 99 2.12 -2.99 -10.90
C PRO A 99 2.72 -3.72 -9.70
N PHE A 100 2.07 -4.78 -9.30
CA PHE A 100 2.62 -5.62 -8.23
C PHE A 100 3.98 -6.18 -8.65
N LEU A 101 4.17 -6.38 -9.93
CA LEU A 101 5.40 -6.98 -10.42
C LEU A 101 6.62 -6.14 -10.09
N CYS A 102 6.45 -4.86 -9.87
CA CYS A 102 7.57 -4.02 -9.47
C CYS A 102 8.17 -4.47 -8.15
N PHE A 103 7.41 -5.24 -7.38
CA PHE A 103 7.88 -5.69 -6.09
C PHE A 103 7.89 -7.22 -6.01
N GLU A 104 8.09 -7.84 -7.16
CA GLU A 104 7.99 -9.28 -7.26
C GLU A 104 8.82 -10.01 -6.22
N ASP A 105 10.03 -9.56 -5.99
CA ASP A 105 10.91 -10.23 -5.07
C ASP A 105 10.58 -9.97 -3.61
N LYS A 106 9.58 -9.14 -3.35
CA LYS A 106 9.18 -8.88 -1.97
C LYS A 106 7.99 -9.75 -1.55
N PHE A 107 7.35 -10.39 -2.51
CA PHE A 107 6.19 -11.19 -2.18
C PHE A 107 6.60 -12.55 -1.62
N VAL A 108 5.96 -12.95 -0.54
CA VAL A 108 6.18 -14.27 0.02
C VAL A 108 4.84 -14.95 0.18
N GLU A 109 4.83 -16.24 0.04
CA GLU A 109 3.59 -16.97 0.14
C GLU A 109 3.25 -17.19 1.59
N ILE A 110 2.01 -16.94 1.94
CA ILE A 110 1.54 -17.10 3.30
C ILE A 110 0.79 -18.41 3.38
N ALA A 111 1.18 -19.26 4.26
CA ALA A 111 0.61 -20.60 4.35
C ALA A 111 -0.79 -20.59 4.94
#